data_9e2d00e495c74c22ecc96bcb20b7fbec
#
_entry.id   9e2d00e495c74c22ecc96bcb20b7fbec
#
_cell.length_a   1.000
_cell.length_b   1.000
_cell.length_c   1.000
_cell.angle_alpha   90.00
_cell.angle_beta   90.00
_cell.angle_gamma   90.00
#
_symmetry.space_group_name_H-M   'P 1'
#
loop_
_entity.id
_entity.type
_entity.pdbx_description
1 polymer ?
#
loop_
_entity_poly.entity_id
_entity_poly.type
_entity_poly.pdbx_seq_one_letter_code
_entity_poly.pdbx_strand_id
1 'polypeptide(L)'
;QPRKYVLPEGTVIAAKSYLLIFCSGNQGFSETGELHAPFKLKAYGEDVVLSSRNGSIIDSYSYGLQQTDSSMARTVDGAGEWQQNSHPTPGYPNSDDGYNQFMASAALPGGNIKISEILGRNRSAYKAPDGKYYDIIELENAGGEPVSLLGYTMSDNPKNPKEYVFGDVSIPAGGHVVIYAKGKGAAVQTEGSELSCAFGISKNGDAVYLFDPNGIMCDKLQAASFLPNISYGRDTAGKL
;
A
#
# COMPACT_ATOMS: atom_id res chain seq x y z
N GLN A 1 12.22 -18.92 -21.96
CA GLN A 1 12.02 -18.49 -23.36
C GLN A 1 12.63 -17.10 -23.52
N PRO A 2 13.66 -16.91 -24.33
CA PRO A 2 14.15 -15.58 -24.68
C PRO A 2 13.03 -14.81 -25.40
N ARG A 3 12.96 -13.50 -25.17
CA ARG A 3 11.95 -12.59 -25.77
C ARG A 3 10.51 -12.76 -25.28
N LYS A 4 10.30 -13.18 -24.04
CA LYS A 4 8.98 -13.11 -23.41
C LYS A 4 8.43 -11.68 -23.34
N TYR A 5 9.34 -10.71 -23.14
CA TYR A 5 9.06 -9.28 -23.18
C TYR A 5 10.17 -8.57 -23.95
N VAL A 6 9.80 -7.74 -24.89
CA VAL A 6 10.72 -6.90 -25.64
C VAL A 6 10.46 -5.45 -25.22
N LEU A 7 11.50 -4.80 -24.71
CA LEU A 7 11.42 -3.39 -24.36
C LEU A 7 11.02 -2.55 -25.58
N PRO A 8 10.11 -1.60 -25.44
CA PRO A 8 9.69 -0.72 -26.54
C PRO A 8 10.86 0.00 -27.18
N GLU A 9 10.74 0.29 -28.46
CA GLU A 9 11.73 1.09 -29.18
C GLU A 9 11.83 2.48 -28.53
N GLY A 10 13.06 2.98 -28.40
CA GLY A 10 13.30 4.25 -27.72
C GLY A 10 13.38 4.18 -26.19
N THR A 11 13.22 2.99 -25.59
CA THR A 11 13.43 2.85 -24.13
C THR A 11 14.88 3.18 -23.78
N VAL A 12 15.06 4.16 -22.90
CA VAL A 12 16.38 4.63 -22.44
C VAL A 12 16.44 4.58 -20.92
N ILE A 13 17.54 4.07 -20.38
CA ILE A 13 17.90 4.21 -18.98
C ILE A 13 19.02 5.24 -18.88
N ALA A 14 18.78 6.33 -18.19
CA ALA A 14 19.82 7.33 -17.95
C ALA A 14 20.98 6.76 -17.12
N ALA A 15 22.16 7.35 -17.21
CA ALA A 15 23.29 6.91 -16.41
C ALA A 15 22.96 6.95 -14.91
N LYS A 16 23.28 5.87 -14.19
CA LYS A 16 23.01 5.71 -12.75
C LYS A 16 21.52 5.84 -12.37
N SER A 17 20.60 5.51 -13.28
CA SER A 17 19.17 5.48 -13.02
C SER A 17 18.60 4.07 -13.14
N TYR A 18 17.33 3.94 -12.80
CA TYR A 18 16.59 2.69 -12.74
C TYR A 18 15.42 2.71 -13.71
N LEU A 19 15.03 1.55 -14.21
CA LEU A 19 13.84 1.35 -15.03
C LEU A 19 12.98 0.28 -14.38
N LEU A 20 11.78 0.64 -13.99
CA LEU A 20 10.81 -0.30 -13.42
C LEU A 20 10.02 -0.98 -14.53
N ILE A 21 9.85 -2.30 -14.41
CA ILE A 21 9.01 -3.12 -15.27
C ILE A 21 8.09 -3.94 -14.39
N PHE A 22 6.79 -3.67 -14.47
CA PHE A 22 5.78 -4.39 -13.71
C PHE A 22 5.47 -5.74 -14.35
N CYS A 23 5.73 -6.84 -13.67
CA CYS A 23 5.39 -8.19 -14.12
C CYS A 23 3.90 -8.49 -13.83
N SER A 24 3.00 -7.73 -14.43
CA SER A 24 1.55 -7.76 -14.15
C SER A 24 0.80 -8.88 -14.85
N GLY A 25 1.41 -9.50 -15.88
CA GLY A 25 0.74 -10.43 -16.79
C GLY A 25 0.00 -9.74 -17.93
N ASN A 26 -0.04 -8.42 -17.96
CA ASN A 26 -0.59 -7.60 -19.05
C ASN A 26 0.58 -7.02 -19.85
N GLN A 27 0.43 -6.90 -21.17
CA GLN A 27 1.43 -6.28 -22.01
C GLN A 27 1.05 -4.86 -22.33
N GLY A 28 2.01 -3.94 -22.25
CA GLY A 28 1.82 -2.57 -22.70
C GLY A 28 2.36 -1.52 -21.74
N PHE A 29 1.90 -0.30 -21.97
CA PHE A 29 2.06 0.82 -21.06
C PHE A 29 0.77 1.01 -20.29
N SER A 30 0.86 1.42 -19.03
CA SER A 30 -0.29 2.02 -18.35
C SER A 30 -0.58 3.41 -18.94
N GLU A 31 -1.72 3.99 -18.60
CA GLU A 31 -2.02 5.39 -18.93
C GLU A 31 -0.97 6.37 -18.36
N THR A 32 -0.25 5.96 -17.33
CA THR A 32 0.84 6.70 -16.66
C THR A 32 2.22 6.46 -17.31
N GLY A 33 2.30 5.64 -18.37
CA GLY A 33 3.55 5.37 -19.08
C GLY A 33 4.45 4.30 -18.46
N GLU A 34 3.95 3.53 -17.47
CA GLU A 34 4.68 2.43 -16.86
C GLU A 34 4.80 1.23 -17.80
N LEU A 35 5.94 0.54 -17.72
CA LEU A 35 6.19 -0.67 -18.52
C LEU A 35 5.56 -1.90 -17.83
N HIS A 36 4.78 -2.66 -18.57
CA HIS A 36 4.15 -3.89 -18.09
C HIS A 36 4.58 -5.10 -18.95
N ALA A 37 5.14 -6.11 -18.31
CA ALA A 37 5.48 -7.39 -18.94
C ALA A 37 4.26 -8.33 -18.96
N PRO A 38 4.08 -9.14 -20.05
CA PRO A 38 2.96 -10.06 -20.21
C PRO A 38 3.11 -11.36 -19.40
N PHE A 39 3.91 -11.34 -18.35
CA PHE A 39 4.11 -12.46 -17.45
C PHE A 39 4.13 -11.99 -16.00
N LYS A 40 3.95 -12.94 -15.08
CA LYS A 40 4.10 -12.76 -13.64
C LYS A 40 5.32 -13.52 -13.15
N LEU A 41 5.93 -13.05 -12.09
CA LEU A 41 6.98 -13.76 -11.36
C LEU A 41 6.36 -14.71 -10.35
N LYS A 42 6.93 -15.92 -10.23
CA LYS A 42 6.45 -16.93 -9.28
C LYS A 42 7.07 -16.74 -7.91
N ALA A 43 6.27 -16.78 -6.85
CA ALA A 43 6.77 -16.67 -5.49
C ALA A 43 7.73 -17.81 -5.06
N TYR A 44 7.64 -18.97 -5.71
CA TYR A 44 8.45 -20.15 -5.35
C TYR A 44 9.79 -20.25 -6.07
N GLY A 45 10.09 -19.32 -6.94
CA GLY A 45 11.34 -19.24 -7.67
C GLY A 45 11.17 -19.26 -9.19
N GLU A 46 12.01 -18.50 -9.85
CA GLU A 46 12.08 -18.38 -11.31
C GLU A 46 13.42 -17.79 -11.75
N ASP A 47 13.72 -17.91 -13.05
CA ASP A 47 14.87 -17.25 -13.66
C ASP A 47 14.43 -15.95 -14.33
N VAL A 48 15.12 -14.86 -13.99
CA VAL A 48 15.01 -13.58 -14.67
C VAL A 48 16.25 -13.37 -15.52
N VAL A 49 16.06 -13.14 -16.80
CA VAL A 49 17.17 -13.02 -17.77
C VAL A 49 16.99 -11.74 -18.58
N LEU A 50 18.00 -10.89 -18.56
CA LEU A 50 18.14 -9.75 -19.47
C LEU A 50 19.04 -10.15 -20.63
N SER A 51 18.56 -10.03 -21.86
CA SER A 51 19.34 -10.30 -23.06
C SER A 51 19.36 -9.12 -24.01
N SER A 52 20.44 -9.00 -24.76
CA SER A 52 20.56 -8.04 -25.85
C SER A 52 19.68 -8.43 -27.04
N ARG A 53 19.58 -7.53 -28.02
CA ARG A 53 18.77 -7.73 -29.22
C ARG A 53 19.25 -8.95 -30.06
N ASN A 54 20.52 -9.30 -30.04
CA ASN A 54 21.08 -10.47 -30.71
C ASN A 54 20.94 -11.77 -29.90
N GLY A 55 20.35 -11.72 -28.68
CA GLY A 55 20.13 -12.88 -27.82
C GLY A 55 21.26 -13.18 -26.84
N SER A 56 22.34 -12.40 -26.81
CA SER A 56 23.39 -12.57 -25.80
C SER A 56 22.85 -12.16 -24.41
N ILE A 57 23.13 -12.98 -23.40
CA ILE A 57 22.76 -12.68 -22.01
C ILE A 57 23.60 -11.49 -21.52
N ILE A 58 22.93 -10.46 -21.01
CA ILE A 58 23.56 -9.29 -20.40
C ILE A 58 23.67 -9.51 -18.88
N ASP A 59 22.57 -9.97 -18.25
CA ASP A 59 22.50 -10.28 -16.83
C ASP A 59 21.43 -11.34 -16.59
N SER A 60 21.58 -12.12 -15.52
CA SER A 60 20.59 -13.12 -15.13
C SER A 60 20.62 -13.36 -13.63
N TYR A 61 19.47 -13.70 -13.08
CA TYR A 61 19.35 -14.09 -11.69
C TYR A 61 18.30 -15.18 -11.53
N SER A 62 18.68 -16.25 -10.82
CA SER A 62 17.79 -17.33 -10.39
C SER A 62 17.47 -17.15 -8.90
N TYR A 63 16.21 -16.99 -8.57
CA TYR A 63 15.77 -16.84 -7.18
C TYR A 63 14.90 -18.01 -6.74
N GLY A 64 14.91 -18.29 -5.44
CA GLY A 64 14.05 -19.28 -4.79
C GLY A 64 12.78 -18.67 -4.21
N LEU A 65 12.29 -19.28 -3.12
CA LEU A 65 11.11 -18.80 -2.40
C LEU A 65 11.26 -17.33 -1.98
N GLN A 66 10.26 -16.53 -2.36
CA GLN A 66 10.18 -15.12 -1.99
C GLN A 66 9.35 -14.94 -0.72
N GLN A 67 9.82 -14.10 0.18
CA GLN A 67 9.04 -13.67 1.34
C GLN A 67 8.13 -12.50 0.97
N THR A 68 7.00 -12.40 1.64
CA THR A 68 6.07 -11.28 1.47
C THR A 68 6.76 -9.96 1.81
N ASP A 69 6.47 -8.93 1.02
CA ASP A 69 6.96 -7.56 1.19
C ASP A 69 8.49 -7.42 1.25
N SER A 70 9.21 -8.37 0.67
CA SER A 70 10.66 -8.31 0.51
C SER A 70 11.08 -8.49 -0.95
N SER A 71 12.26 -8.01 -1.28
CA SER A 71 12.85 -8.15 -2.62
C SER A 71 14.16 -8.93 -2.59
N MET A 72 14.55 -9.46 -3.73
CA MET A 72 15.95 -9.87 -3.96
C MET A 72 16.68 -8.70 -4.60
N ALA A 73 17.71 -8.22 -3.96
CA ALA A 73 18.48 -7.06 -4.40
C ALA A 73 19.98 -7.36 -4.38
N ARG A 74 20.73 -6.68 -5.24
CA ARG A 74 22.19 -6.69 -5.15
C ARG A 74 22.64 -5.85 -3.97
N THR A 75 23.72 -6.25 -3.28
CA THR A 75 24.30 -5.51 -2.16
C THR A 75 24.87 -4.15 -2.57
N VAL A 76 25.21 -4.00 -3.85
CA VAL A 76 25.63 -2.75 -4.47
C VAL A 76 24.93 -2.63 -5.82
N ASP A 77 24.43 -1.46 -6.16
CA ASP A 77 23.75 -1.21 -7.43
C ASP A 77 24.61 -1.63 -8.63
N GLY A 78 24.03 -2.44 -9.51
CA GLY A 78 24.70 -2.98 -10.69
C GLY A 78 25.81 -4.00 -10.43
N ALA A 79 26.12 -4.33 -9.14
CA ALA A 79 27.22 -5.22 -8.75
C ALA A 79 26.91 -5.95 -7.44
N GLY A 80 27.89 -6.70 -6.93
CA GLY A 80 27.77 -7.40 -5.65
C GLY A 80 26.87 -8.63 -5.69
N GLU A 81 26.75 -9.25 -4.51
CA GLU A 81 25.96 -10.46 -4.32
C GLU A 81 24.46 -10.13 -4.22
N TRP A 82 23.63 -11.11 -4.59
CA TRP A 82 22.21 -11.03 -4.39
C TRP A 82 21.84 -11.43 -2.96
N GLN A 83 21.02 -10.64 -2.31
CA GLN A 83 20.50 -10.91 -0.98
C GLN A 83 19.02 -10.56 -0.87
N GLN A 84 18.36 -11.16 0.11
CA GLN A 84 17.01 -10.75 0.46
C GLN A 84 17.05 -9.39 1.16
N ASN A 85 16.20 -8.48 0.71
CA ASN A 85 16.07 -7.13 1.24
C ASN A 85 14.64 -6.94 1.78
N SER A 86 14.50 -6.75 3.09
CA SER A 86 13.24 -6.43 3.75
C SER A 86 12.79 -4.97 3.53
N HIS A 87 13.69 -4.14 2.98
CA HIS A 87 13.43 -2.74 2.62
C HIS A 87 13.54 -2.57 1.10
N PRO A 88 12.52 -2.98 0.32
CA PRO A 88 12.55 -2.83 -1.13
C PRO A 88 12.76 -1.38 -1.57
N THR A 89 13.57 -1.18 -2.59
CA THR A 89 13.97 0.15 -3.08
C THR A 89 13.66 0.35 -4.57
N PRO A 90 12.44 0.06 -5.07
CA PRO A 90 12.13 0.13 -6.49
C PRO A 90 12.32 1.55 -7.03
N GLY A 91 13.22 1.69 -8.01
CA GLY A 91 13.57 2.97 -8.61
C GLY A 91 14.62 3.79 -7.86
N TYR A 92 15.17 3.27 -6.76
CA TYR A 92 16.14 3.93 -5.90
C TYR A 92 17.35 3.03 -5.60
N PRO A 93 18.47 3.59 -5.09
CA PRO A 93 19.63 2.82 -4.71
C PRO A 93 19.33 1.71 -3.68
N ASN A 94 20.03 0.59 -3.78
CA ASN A 94 19.94 -0.51 -2.81
C ASN A 94 20.64 -0.15 -1.48
N SER A 95 20.09 0.79 -0.75
CA SER A 95 20.62 1.34 0.51
C SER A 95 19.49 1.84 1.41
N ASP A 96 19.79 2.11 2.68
CA ASP A 96 18.83 2.72 3.60
C ASP A 96 18.37 4.11 3.12
N ASP A 97 19.27 4.90 2.54
CA ASP A 97 18.93 6.18 1.92
C ASP A 97 17.99 6.00 0.72
N GLY A 98 18.24 4.99 -0.12
CA GLY A 98 17.35 4.66 -1.24
C GLY A 98 15.97 4.19 -0.76
N TYR A 99 15.91 3.41 0.32
CA TYR A 99 14.63 3.04 0.93
C TYR A 99 13.89 4.27 1.49
N ASN A 100 14.58 5.17 2.18
CA ASN A 100 13.97 6.40 2.68
C ASN A 100 13.46 7.29 1.53
N GLN A 101 14.21 7.40 0.43
CA GLN A 101 13.79 8.12 -0.78
C GLN A 101 12.57 7.44 -1.43
N PHE A 102 12.57 6.11 -1.55
CA PHE A 102 11.42 5.36 -2.05
C PHE A 102 10.20 5.59 -1.16
N MET A 103 10.33 5.47 0.16
CA MET A 103 9.23 5.70 1.10
C MET A 103 8.71 7.13 1.03
N ALA A 104 9.59 8.11 0.87
CA ALA A 104 9.20 9.51 0.69
C ALA A 104 8.48 9.76 -0.65
N SER A 105 8.87 9.06 -1.73
CA SER A 105 8.22 9.14 -3.04
C SER A 105 6.96 8.29 -3.12
N ALA A 106 6.96 7.15 -2.47
CA ALA A 106 5.82 6.27 -2.29
C ALA A 106 4.90 6.73 -1.13
N ALA A 107 5.26 7.83 -0.46
CA ALA A 107 4.29 8.61 0.29
C ALA A 107 3.20 9.01 -0.70
N LEU A 108 2.18 8.15 -0.73
CA LEU A 108 1.06 8.21 -1.66
C LEU A 108 0.52 9.64 -1.67
N PRO A 109 0.05 10.15 -2.81
CA PRO A 109 -0.50 11.51 -2.93
C PRO A 109 -1.62 11.85 -1.94
N GLY A 110 -2.07 10.90 -1.16
CA GLY A 110 -2.98 11.04 -0.02
C GLY A 110 -2.41 11.84 1.14
N GLY A 111 -1.19 12.32 1.01
CA GLY A 111 -0.61 13.22 1.98
C GLY A 111 -0.37 12.55 3.33
N ASN A 112 -0.63 13.32 4.38
CA ASN A 112 -0.32 12.95 5.76
C ASN A 112 -1.41 12.11 6.44
N ILE A 113 -2.50 11.75 5.75
CA ILE A 113 -3.58 10.95 6.33
C ILE A 113 -3.24 9.47 6.22
N LYS A 114 -3.21 8.80 7.37
CA LYS A 114 -2.90 7.37 7.52
C LYS A 114 -3.97 6.66 8.31
N ILE A 115 -4.13 5.38 8.07
CA ILE A 115 -4.89 4.50 8.96
C ILE A 115 -3.94 4.14 10.11
N SER A 116 -4.15 4.75 11.27
CA SER A 116 -3.30 4.55 12.44
C SER A 116 -3.63 3.25 13.16
N GLU A 117 -4.93 2.91 13.27
CA GLU A 117 -5.37 1.79 14.08
C GLU A 117 -6.68 1.16 13.57
N ILE A 118 -6.81 -0.17 13.73
CA ILE A 118 -8.06 -0.91 13.52
C ILE A 118 -8.31 -1.80 14.75
N LEU A 119 -9.50 -1.68 15.34
CA LEU A 119 -9.99 -2.58 16.37
C LEU A 119 -11.16 -3.41 15.79
N GLY A 120 -10.83 -4.53 15.16
CA GLY A 120 -11.77 -5.38 14.40
C GLY A 120 -12.50 -6.43 15.25
N ARG A 121 -12.43 -6.36 16.56
CA ARG A 121 -13.18 -7.20 17.50
C ARG A 121 -13.40 -6.49 18.82
N ASN A 122 -14.11 -5.36 18.79
CA ASN A 122 -14.39 -4.56 19.96
C ASN A 122 -15.58 -5.13 20.75
N ARG A 123 -15.31 -5.63 21.94
CA ARG A 123 -16.33 -6.17 22.84
C ARG A 123 -16.56 -5.30 24.08
N SER A 124 -15.52 -4.61 24.54
CA SER A 124 -15.55 -3.81 25.76
C SER A 124 -14.43 -2.76 25.86
N ALA A 125 -13.56 -2.67 24.86
CA ALA A 125 -12.39 -1.77 24.91
C ALA A 125 -12.76 -0.32 24.62
N TYR A 126 -13.53 -0.07 23.57
CA TYR A 126 -13.88 1.27 23.14
C TYR A 126 -15.39 1.40 22.95
N LYS A 127 -16.04 2.16 23.83
CA LYS A 127 -17.49 2.33 23.86
C LYS A 127 -17.92 3.54 23.06
N ALA A 128 -18.82 3.34 22.09
CA ALA A 128 -19.39 4.44 21.33
C ALA A 128 -20.32 5.33 22.18
N PRO A 129 -20.61 6.57 21.77
CA PRO A 129 -21.51 7.48 22.51
C PRO A 129 -22.92 6.93 22.72
N ASP A 130 -23.40 6.09 21.81
CA ASP A 130 -24.71 5.40 21.95
C ASP A 130 -24.69 4.23 22.96
N GLY A 131 -23.56 4.00 23.60
CA GLY A 131 -23.37 2.98 24.62
C GLY A 131 -23.02 1.59 24.08
N LYS A 132 -22.90 1.40 22.79
CA LYS A 132 -22.55 0.13 22.14
C LYS A 132 -21.07 0.00 21.85
N TYR A 133 -20.65 -1.20 21.49
CA TYR A 133 -19.30 -1.53 21.08
C TYR A 133 -19.31 -1.90 19.60
N TYR A 134 -18.76 -1.05 18.77
CA TYR A 134 -18.55 -1.28 17.34
C TYR A 134 -17.07 -1.48 17.07
N ASP A 135 -16.72 -2.17 16.01
CA ASP A 135 -15.37 -2.14 15.51
C ASP A 135 -15.02 -0.72 15.08
N ILE A 136 -13.75 -0.35 15.17
CA ILE A 136 -13.32 1.01 14.84
C ILE A 136 -12.15 1.00 13.88
N ILE A 137 -12.08 2.07 13.09
CA ILE A 137 -10.97 2.45 12.25
C ILE A 137 -10.56 3.84 12.69
N GLU A 138 -9.28 4.05 12.94
CA GLU A 138 -8.75 5.37 13.28
C GLU A 138 -7.87 5.88 12.13
N LEU A 139 -8.09 7.14 11.76
CA LEU A 139 -7.21 7.88 10.87
C LEU A 139 -6.43 8.93 11.65
N GLU A 140 -5.17 9.09 11.29
CA GLU A 140 -4.24 10.08 11.81
C GLU A 140 -3.84 11.06 10.71
N ASN A 141 -3.75 12.34 11.04
CA ASN A 141 -3.02 13.31 10.25
C ASN A 141 -1.58 13.43 10.79
N ALA A 142 -0.65 12.72 10.19
CA ALA A 142 0.77 12.75 10.55
C ALA A 142 1.51 14.02 10.05
N GLY A 143 0.80 14.97 9.43
CA GLY A 143 1.37 16.20 8.90
C GLY A 143 1.35 17.36 9.89
N GLY A 144 2.00 18.46 9.50
CA GLY A 144 2.10 19.70 10.28
C GLY A 144 0.92 20.68 10.08
N GLU A 145 -0.01 20.40 9.16
CA GLU A 145 -1.13 21.26 8.82
C GLU A 145 -2.45 20.50 8.88
N PRO A 146 -3.58 21.16 9.18
CA PRO A 146 -4.90 20.50 9.14
C PRO A 146 -5.21 19.99 7.72
N VAL A 147 -5.84 18.81 7.63
CA VAL A 147 -6.27 18.21 6.36
C VAL A 147 -7.77 17.99 6.36
N SER A 148 -8.47 18.49 5.31
CA SER A 148 -9.86 18.17 5.05
C SER A 148 -9.98 16.79 4.41
N LEU A 149 -10.88 15.97 4.95
CA LEU A 149 -11.21 14.65 4.38
C LEU A 149 -12.31 14.72 3.31
N LEU A 150 -12.81 15.90 2.96
CA LEU A 150 -13.89 16.05 1.98
C LEU A 150 -13.54 15.32 0.67
N GLY A 151 -14.37 14.34 0.30
CA GLY A 151 -14.16 13.55 -0.90
C GLY A 151 -13.16 12.40 -0.79
N TYR A 152 -12.45 12.26 0.32
CA TYR A 152 -11.73 11.01 0.61
C TYR A 152 -12.70 9.85 0.69
N THR A 153 -12.23 8.65 0.40
CA THR A 153 -13.07 7.45 0.45
C THR A 153 -12.36 6.31 1.17
N MET A 154 -13.15 5.41 1.75
CA MET A 154 -12.64 4.27 2.50
C MET A 154 -13.48 3.02 2.21
N SER A 155 -12.84 1.84 2.21
CA SER A 155 -13.51 0.57 1.95
C SER A 155 -12.72 -0.60 2.55
N ASP A 156 -13.43 -1.72 2.82
CA ASP A 156 -12.81 -3.03 3.07
C ASP A 156 -12.50 -3.79 1.76
N ASN A 157 -12.94 -3.27 0.61
CA ASN A 157 -12.79 -3.89 -0.69
C ASN A 157 -12.18 -2.92 -1.73
N PRO A 158 -10.93 -3.15 -2.20
CA PRO A 158 -10.27 -2.24 -3.13
C PRO A 158 -10.96 -2.15 -4.51
N LYS A 159 -11.85 -3.11 -4.83
CA LYS A 159 -12.67 -3.08 -6.06
C LYS A 159 -13.91 -2.18 -5.92
N ASN A 160 -14.23 -1.77 -4.71
CA ASN A 160 -15.32 -0.84 -4.39
C ASN A 160 -14.79 0.33 -3.53
N PRO A 161 -13.91 1.19 -4.06
CA PRO A 161 -13.20 2.20 -3.27
C PRO A 161 -14.10 3.27 -2.65
N LYS A 162 -15.35 3.41 -3.11
CA LYS A 162 -16.31 4.44 -2.66
C LYS A 162 -17.40 3.88 -1.72
N GLU A 163 -17.09 2.86 -0.95
CA GLU A 163 -18.05 2.27 -0.02
C GLU A 163 -18.41 3.21 1.14
N TYR A 164 -17.44 4.03 1.55
CA TYR A 164 -17.64 5.13 2.47
C TYR A 164 -16.98 6.40 1.88
N VAL A 165 -17.72 7.49 1.84
CA VAL A 165 -17.24 8.79 1.34
C VAL A 165 -17.30 9.79 2.48
N PHE A 166 -16.16 10.38 2.83
CA PHE A 166 -16.08 11.42 3.86
C PHE A 166 -16.75 12.71 3.37
N GLY A 167 -17.53 13.32 4.25
CA GLY A 167 -18.06 14.67 4.09
C GLY A 167 -17.10 15.74 4.60
N ASP A 168 -17.64 16.87 5.06
CA ASP A 168 -16.84 17.98 5.57
C ASP A 168 -16.31 17.68 6.99
N VAL A 169 -15.21 16.95 7.04
CA VAL A 169 -14.46 16.62 8.25
C VAL A 169 -13.02 17.05 8.07
N SER A 170 -12.45 17.69 9.08
CA SER A 170 -11.04 18.08 9.08
C SER A 170 -10.30 17.46 10.26
N ILE A 171 -9.10 16.94 10.00
CA ILE A 171 -8.20 16.42 11.03
C ILE A 171 -7.09 17.43 11.26
N PRO A 172 -6.96 18.01 12.48
CA PRO A 172 -5.86 18.90 12.82
C PRO A 172 -4.49 18.23 12.64
N ALA A 173 -3.42 19.02 12.56
CA ALA A 173 -2.06 18.49 12.58
C ALA A 173 -1.82 17.60 13.81
N GLY A 174 -1.31 16.38 13.61
CA GLY A 174 -1.13 15.37 14.65
C GLY A 174 -2.43 14.87 15.29
N GLY A 175 -3.59 15.24 14.73
CA GLY A 175 -4.90 14.83 15.23
C GLY A 175 -5.37 13.49 14.67
N HIS A 176 -6.43 12.96 15.27
CA HIS A 176 -7.04 11.68 14.91
C HIS A 176 -8.55 11.83 14.73
N VAL A 177 -9.13 10.92 13.96
CA VAL A 177 -10.58 10.75 13.85
C VAL A 177 -10.93 9.27 13.87
N VAL A 178 -12.00 8.92 14.59
CA VAL A 178 -12.50 7.55 14.72
C VAL A 178 -13.74 7.36 13.86
N ILE A 179 -13.77 6.27 13.10
CA ILE A 179 -14.91 5.81 12.31
C ILE A 179 -15.42 4.49 12.89
N TYR A 180 -16.69 4.45 13.26
CA TYR A 180 -17.34 3.23 13.72
C TYR A 180 -17.74 2.35 12.55
N ALA A 181 -17.16 1.16 12.45
CA ALA A 181 -17.51 0.15 11.46
C ALA A 181 -18.73 -0.64 11.95
N LYS A 182 -19.93 -0.14 11.63
CA LYS A 182 -21.20 -0.65 12.16
C LYS A 182 -21.76 -1.86 11.41
N GLY A 183 -21.18 -2.19 10.26
CA GLY A 183 -21.57 -3.32 9.43
C GLY A 183 -22.74 -3.04 8.49
N LYS A 184 -23.02 -4.01 7.63
CA LYS A 184 -23.97 -3.90 6.51
C LYS A 184 -25.40 -3.50 7.00
N GLY A 185 -25.95 -2.48 6.34
CA GLY A 185 -27.28 -1.96 6.63
C GLY A 185 -27.35 -0.97 7.78
N ALA A 186 -26.23 -0.64 8.41
CA ALA A 186 -26.18 0.42 9.40
C ALA A 186 -26.28 1.81 8.75
N ALA A 187 -26.73 2.80 9.52
CA ALA A 187 -26.73 4.19 9.08
C ALA A 187 -25.28 4.67 8.91
N VAL A 188 -25.02 5.34 7.80
CA VAL A 188 -23.73 5.96 7.48
C VAL A 188 -23.76 7.41 7.97
N GLN A 189 -22.72 7.81 8.70
CA GLN A 189 -22.50 9.18 9.14
C GLN A 189 -21.15 9.65 8.60
N THR A 190 -21.17 10.66 7.73
CA THR A 190 -20.00 11.13 7.00
C THR A 190 -19.44 12.46 7.50
N GLU A 191 -20.15 13.12 8.43
CA GLU A 191 -19.83 14.44 8.97
C GLU A 191 -20.02 14.48 10.48
N GLY A 192 -19.45 15.50 11.12
CA GLY A 192 -19.54 15.70 12.56
C GLY A 192 -18.54 14.85 13.35
N SER A 193 -18.80 14.68 14.65
CA SER A 193 -17.87 14.03 15.59
C SER A 193 -18.04 12.51 15.69
N GLU A 194 -19.11 11.94 15.13
CA GLU A 194 -19.45 10.51 15.23
C GLU A 194 -19.56 9.89 13.86
N LEU A 195 -18.42 9.67 13.22
CA LEU A 195 -18.38 9.05 11.89
C LEU A 195 -18.72 7.56 11.96
N SER A 196 -19.49 7.06 10.98
CA SER A 196 -19.76 5.63 10.90
C SER A 196 -19.96 5.14 9.47
N CYS A 197 -19.39 3.96 9.17
CA CYS A 197 -19.52 3.30 7.88
C CYS A 197 -20.42 2.04 7.97
N ALA A 198 -20.93 1.61 6.82
CA ALA A 198 -21.81 0.46 6.68
C ALA A 198 -21.08 -0.85 6.36
N PHE A 199 -19.77 -0.86 6.28
CA PHE A 199 -19.00 -2.10 6.26
C PHE A 199 -18.51 -2.45 7.69
N GLY A 200 -18.20 -3.71 7.92
CA GLY A 200 -17.67 -4.20 9.20
C GLY A 200 -16.28 -4.77 9.01
N ILE A 201 -15.57 -5.00 10.11
CA ILE A 201 -14.25 -5.62 10.10
C ILE A 201 -14.36 -7.11 10.43
N SER A 202 -13.84 -7.97 9.55
CA SER A 202 -13.85 -9.41 9.78
C SER A 202 -12.83 -9.82 10.85
N LYS A 203 -13.29 -10.46 11.92
CA LYS A 203 -12.43 -10.97 12.99
C LYS A 203 -11.35 -11.96 12.52
N ASN A 204 -11.55 -12.63 11.39
CA ASN A 204 -10.66 -13.64 10.83
C ASN A 204 -9.60 -13.03 9.90
N GLY A 205 -9.46 -11.72 9.89
CA GLY A 205 -8.57 -10.97 9.04
C GLY A 205 -9.34 -10.10 8.04
N ASP A 206 -8.83 -8.90 7.85
CA ASP A 206 -9.39 -7.92 6.93
C ASP A 206 -8.36 -6.87 6.55
N ALA A 207 -8.69 -6.05 5.56
CA ALA A 207 -7.92 -4.89 5.15
C ALA A 207 -8.83 -3.68 4.99
N VAL A 208 -8.36 -2.53 5.44
CA VAL A 208 -9.01 -1.25 5.18
C VAL A 208 -8.13 -0.45 4.22
N TYR A 209 -8.76 0.14 3.23
CA TYR A 209 -8.14 0.94 2.18
C TYR A 209 -8.65 2.38 2.26
N LEU A 210 -7.76 3.34 2.19
CA LEU A 210 -8.05 4.77 2.15
C LEU A 210 -7.64 5.33 0.79
N PHE A 211 -8.50 6.14 0.18
CA PHE A 211 -8.26 6.76 -1.11
C PHE A 211 -8.47 8.28 -1.02
N ASP A 212 -7.71 9.03 -1.79
CA ASP A 212 -7.87 10.48 -1.93
C ASP A 212 -9.10 10.84 -2.79
N PRO A 213 -9.46 12.14 -2.89
CA PRO A 213 -10.58 12.57 -3.74
C PRO A 213 -10.45 12.24 -5.23
N ASN A 214 -9.23 11.95 -5.71
CA ASN A 214 -8.96 11.54 -7.09
C ASN A 214 -9.07 10.01 -7.28
N GLY A 215 -9.33 9.26 -6.20
CA GLY A 215 -9.43 7.80 -6.21
C GLY A 215 -8.08 7.10 -6.14
N ILE A 216 -7.01 7.82 -5.77
CA ILE A 216 -5.68 7.26 -5.58
C ILE A 216 -5.58 6.70 -4.15
N MET A 217 -5.12 5.46 -4.02
CA MET A 217 -4.94 4.84 -2.71
C MET A 217 -3.87 5.59 -1.90
N CYS A 218 -4.28 6.12 -0.74
CA CYS A 218 -3.42 6.87 0.17
C CYS A 218 -2.77 5.99 1.21
N ASP A 219 -3.50 4.98 1.67
CA ASP A 219 -3.01 4.06 2.69
C ASP A 219 -3.81 2.76 2.70
N LYS A 220 -3.20 1.74 3.27
CA LYS A 220 -3.80 0.43 3.52
C LYS A 220 -3.29 -0.10 4.85
N LEU A 221 -4.19 -0.61 5.67
CA LEU A 221 -3.84 -1.39 6.84
C LEU A 221 -4.53 -2.75 6.78
N GLN A 222 -3.77 -3.83 6.94
CA GLN A 222 -4.25 -5.20 6.86
C GLN A 222 -3.81 -6.00 8.08
N ALA A 223 -4.73 -6.76 8.67
CA ALA A 223 -4.44 -7.72 9.73
C ALA A 223 -4.91 -9.12 9.34
N ALA A 224 -4.14 -10.15 9.72
CA ALA A 224 -4.47 -11.55 9.46
C ALA A 224 -5.59 -12.08 10.37
N SER A 225 -5.76 -11.49 11.55
CA SER A 225 -6.85 -11.78 12.49
C SER A 225 -6.91 -10.71 13.58
N PHE A 226 -8.06 -10.59 14.25
CA PHE A 226 -8.23 -9.68 15.38
C PHE A 226 -8.55 -10.43 16.66
N LEU A 227 -7.76 -10.18 17.70
CA LEU A 227 -8.06 -10.65 19.06
C LEU A 227 -9.10 -9.74 19.73
N PRO A 228 -9.92 -10.26 20.68
CA PRO A 228 -10.92 -9.44 21.35
C PRO A 228 -10.27 -8.27 22.10
N ASN A 229 -10.76 -7.06 21.86
CA ASN A 229 -10.34 -5.81 22.52
C ASN A 229 -8.86 -5.47 22.35
N ILE A 230 -8.19 -6.03 21.33
CA ILE A 230 -6.84 -5.70 20.95
C ILE A 230 -6.91 -5.09 19.55
N SER A 231 -6.37 -3.91 19.41
CA SER A 231 -6.25 -3.22 18.14
C SER A 231 -5.01 -3.66 17.38
N TYR A 232 -5.02 -3.40 16.11
CA TYR A 232 -3.90 -3.57 15.20
C TYR A 232 -3.57 -2.20 14.62
N GLY A 233 -2.38 -1.70 14.88
CA GLY A 233 -2.02 -0.33 14.54
C GLY A 233 -0.55 -0.18 14.22
N ARG A 234 -0.19 1.02 13.82
CA ARG A 234 1.19 1.41 13.55
C ARG A 234 1.83 1.95 14.83
N ASP A 235 3.11 1.63 15.03
CA ASP A 235 3.90 2.29 16.06
C ASP A 235 4.31 3.70 15.63
N THR A 236 4.97 4.44 16.50
CA THR A 236 5.44 5.81 16.23
C THR A 236 6.45 5.91 15.09
N ALA A 237 7.01 4.78 14.63
CA ALA A 237 7.86 4.68 13.45
C ALA A 237 7.07 4.29 12.18
N GLY A 238 5.73 4.16 12.28
CA GLY A 238 4.86 3.75 11.18
C GLY A 238 4.90 2.25 10.88
N LYS A 239 5.49 1.44 11.76
CA LYS A 239 5.58 -0.02 11.61
C LYS A 239 4.36 -0.70 12.24
N LEU A 240 3.86 -1.75 11.57
CA LEU A 240 2.79 -2.63 12.04
C LEU A 240 3.29 -3.63 13.07
#